data_e213f55d1f39153a662a88bad5279b93
#
_entry.id   e213f55d1f39153a662a88bad5279b93
#
_cell.length_a   1.000
_cell.length_b   1.000
_cell.length_c   1.000
_cell.angle_alpha   90.00
_cell.angle_beta   90.00
_cell.angle_gamma   90.00
#
_symmetry.space_group_name_H-M   'P 1'
#
loop_
_entity.id
_entity.type
_entity.pdbx_description
1 polymer ?
#
loop_
_entity_poly.entity_id
_entity_poly.type
_entity_poly.pdbx_seq_one_letter_code
_entity_poly.pdbx_strand_id
1 'polypeptide(L)'
;MLDETLERERQFHNAWAAAIDVDGIRVADYFEACTAPENRFILKQMGDIRGKLLLDLGCGAGENSVYFAKQGARCVATDYSPGMVEIALQLAAANGVEIEGRTANAMALDFPDNTFDLVYASNLLHHIPDPKIALKEMHRVLKPGGKACFWDPLKHNPVINVYRRMASEVRTDDEMPLDINIVNYIQSLFSETSYDTFWIATLWIFLRFYLIEKVDPNKERYWKKIIIEQERLAPMYLRLEKFDGILKKMPLMKRFAWNIAVVAKK
;
A
#
# COMPACT_ATOMS: atom_id res chain seq x y z
N MET A 1 15.25 20.78 3.78
CA MET A 1 14.02 20.46 3.00
C MET A 1 13.78 18.96 2.90
N LEU A 2 14.60 18.13 2.20
CA LEU A 2 14.36 16.67 2.10
C LEU A 2 14.39 15.98 3.46
N ASP A 3 15.41 16.26 4.26
CA ASP A 3 15.57 15.70 5.61
C ASP A 3 14.45 16.15 6.56
N GLU A 4 13.96 17.35 6.42
CA GLU A 4 12.86 17.87 7.26
C GLU A 4 11.52 17.21 6.91
N THR A 5 11.27 16.92 5.64
CA THR A 5 10.06 16.18 5.21
C THR A 5 10.08 14.76 5.77
N LEU A 6 11.19 14.05 5.61
CA LEU A 6 11.34 12.70 6.15
C LEU A 6 11.23 12.67 7.68
N GLU A 7 11.77 13.68 8.37
CA GLU A 7 11.68 13.76 9.82
C GLU A 7 10.24 14.02 10.29
N ARG A 8 9.47 14.86 9.58
CA ARG A 8 8.03 15.06 9.88
C ARG A 8 7.22 13.78 9.69
N GLU A 9 7.46 13.05 8.57
CA GLU A 9 6.84 11.75 8.33
C GLU A 9 7.18 10.77 9.45
N ARG A 10 8.43 10.69 9.86
CA ARG A 10 8.87 9.83 10.97
C ARG A 10 8.16 10.16 12.28
N GLN A 11 8.07 11.45 12.62
CA GLN A 11 7.41 11.90 13.84
C GLN A 11 5.91 11.61 13.82
N PHE A 12 5.26 11.86 12.69
CA PHE A 12 3.84 11.55 12.49
C PHE A 12 3.58 10.05 12.68
N HIS A 13 4.37 9.20 12.04
CA HIS A 13 4.21 7.75 12.14
C HIS A 13 4.56 7.20 13.53
N ASN A 14 5.56 7.76 14.22
CA ASN A 14 5.85 7.41 15.61
C ASN A 14 4.68 7.77 16.56
N ALA A 15 4.09 8.96 16.39
CA ALA A 15 2.93 9.36 17.17
C ALA A 15 1.71 8.47 16.87
N TRP A 16 1.52 8.09 15.60
CA TRP A 16 0.46 7.16 15.21
C TRP A 16 0.69 5.76 15.78
N ALA A 17 1.90 5.24 15.74
CA ALA A 17 2.25 3.95 16.33
C ALA A 17 1.83 3.83 17.79
N ALA A 18 2.05 4.89 18.58
CA ALA A 18 1.67 4.92 20.00
C ALA A 18 0.15 4.81 20.25
N ALA A 19 -0.68 5.05 19.24
CA ALA A 19 -2.14 4.98 19.33
C ALA A 19 -2.74 3.71 18.69
N ILE A 20 -1.91 2.79 18.19
CA ILE A 20 -2.38 1.55 17.55
C ILE A 20 -2.70 0.51 18.62
N ASP A 21 -3.94 0.00 18.57
CA ASP A 21 -4.34 -1.22 19.28
C ASP A 21 -4.05 -2.44 18.37
N VAL A 22 -3.00 -3.18 18.72
CA VAL A 22 -2.53 -4.35 17.95
C VAL A 22 -3.58 -5.47 17.94
N ASP A 23 -4.30 -5.67 19.06
CA ASP A 23 -5.28 -6.75 19.20
C ASP A 23 -6.51 -6.52 18.31
N GLY A 24 -6.77 -5.26 17.94
CA GLY A 24 -7.86 -4.89 17.03
C GLY A 24 -7.54 -5.08 15.54
N ILE A 25 -6.30 -5.43 15.16
CA ILE A 25 -5.90 -5.54 13.76
C ILE A 25 -6.30 -6.91 13.17
N ARG A 26 -7.18 -6.90 12.19
CA ARG A 26 -7.63 -8.07 11.45
C ARG A 26 -6.82 -8.22 10.16
N VAL A 27 -5.64 -8.85 10.26
CA VAL A 27 -4.64 -8.97 9.18
C VAL A 27 -5.22 -9.48 7.86
N ALA A 28 -6.05 -10.54 7.90
CA ALA A 28 -6.62 -11.14 6.70
C ALA A 28 -7.52 -10.16 5.91
N ASP A 29 -8.24 -9.28 6.59
CA ASP A 29 -9.19 -8.37 5.95
C ASP A 29 -8.51 -7.42 4.94
N TYR A 30 -7.25 -7.04 5.19
CA TYR A 30 -6.50 -6.18 4.28
C TYR A 30 -6.19 -6.85 2.94
N PHE A 31 -6.20 -8.18 2.88
CA PHE A 31 -5.87 -8.96 1.67
C PHE A 31 -7.06 -9.69 1.09
N GLU A 32 -7.94 -10.23 1.92
CA GLU A 32 -9.01 -11.14 1.51
C GLU A 32 -10.35 -10.43 1.32
N ALA A 33 -10.49 -9.20 1.83
CA ALA A 33 -11.69 -8.41 1.62
C ALA A 33 -12.01 -8.25 0.13
N CYS A 34 -13.28 -8.37 -0.23
CA CYS A 34 -13.72 -8.07 -1.60
C CYS A 34 -13.39 -6.62 -1.99
N THR A 35 -13.24 -5.75 -1.03
CA THR A 35 -12.88 -4.33 -1.17
C THR A 35 -11.37 -4.05 -1.16
N ALA A 36 -10.52 -5.08 -1.29
CA ALA A 36 -9.07 -4.97 -1.44
C ALA A 36 -8.60 -5.44 -2.84
N PRO A 37 -9.04 -4.80 -3.94
CA PRO A 37 -8.76 -5.27 -5.30
C PRO A 37 -7.29 -5.18 -5.69
N GLU A 38 -6.53 -4.25 -5.12
CA GLU A 38 -5.09 -4.07 -5.33
C GLU A 38 -4.34 -5.33 -4.86
N ASN A 39 -4.62 -5.76 -3.64
CA ASN A 39 -3.98 -6.94 -3.07
C ASN A 39 -4.39 -8.21 -3.78
N ARG A 40 -5.68 -8.36 -4.19
CA ARG A 40 -6.10 -9.50 -5.01
C ARG A 40 -5.36 -9.57 -6.34
N PHE A 41 -5.13 -8.40 -7.01
CA PHE A 41 -4.34 -8.35 -8.23
C PHE A 41 -2.90 -8.79 -8.00
N ILE A 42 -2.26 -8.28 -6.95
CA ILE A 42 -0.88 -8.60 -6.59
C ILE A 42 -0.73 -10.09 -6.24
N LEU A 43 -1.55 -10.61 -5.34
CA LEU A 43 -1.49 -12.01 -4.90
C LEU A 43 -1.62 -12.98 -6.07
N LYS A 44 -2.52 -12.69 -7.03
CA LYS A 44 -2.68 -13.52 -8.23
C LYS A 44 -1.40 -13.65 -9.05
N GLN A 45 -0.51 -12.64 -9.04
CA GLN A 45 0.69 -12.57 -9.86
C GLN A 45 1.98 -12.85 -9.08
N MET A 46 1.92 -12.76 -7.74
CA MET A 46 3.06 -12.99 -6.87
C MET A 46 3.56 -14.45 -6.95
N GLY A 47 2.62 -15.39 -7.09
CA GLY A 47 2.90 -16.83 -7.15
C GLY A 47 3.16 -17.43 -5.78
N ASP A 48 3.79 -18.60 -5.73
CA ASP A 48 4.14 -19.28 -4.46
C ASP A 48 5.24 -18.52 -3.74
N ILE A 49 4.97 -18.13 -2.49
CA ILE A 49 5.88 -17.35 -1.65
C ILE A 49 6.48 -18.15 -0.50
N ARG A 50 6.11 -19.42 -0.34
CA ARG A 50 6.61 -20.28 0.75
C ARG A 50 8.12 -20.40 0.71
N GLY A 51 8.76 -20.12 1.83
CA GLY A 51 10.22 -20.15 1.99
C GLY A 51 10.97 -19.00 1.30
N LYS A 52 10.31 -18.13 0.54
CA LYS A 52 10.94 -16.96 -0.09
C LYS A 52 11.25 -15.89 0.92
N LEU A 53 12.35 -15.17 0.68
CA LEU A 53 12.71 -13.98 1.45
C LEU A 53 12.00 -12.75 0.87
N LEU A 54 11.13 -12.15 1.66
CA LEU A 54 10.30 -11.01 1.28
C LEU A 54 10.68 -9.79 2.12
N LEU A 55 10.95 -8.67 1.44
CA LEU A 55 11.06 -7.35 2.05
C LEU A 55 9.68 -6.67 2.00
N ASP A 56 9.13 -6.33 3.16
CA ASP A 56 7.98 -5.42 3.29
C ASP A 56 8.51 -4.01 3.54
N LEU A 57 8.46 -3.18 2.52
CA LEU A 57 9.04 -1.85 2.49
C LEU A 57 7.98 -0.80 2.87
N GLY A 58 8.18 -0.09 3.98
CA GLY A 58 7.17 0.76 4.59
C GLY A 58 6.07 -0.07 5.22
N CYS A 59 6.45 -0.95 6.16
CA CYS A 59 5.55 -1.98 6.70
C CYS A 59 4.40 -1.41 7.55
N GLY A 60 4.48 -0.15 8.00
CA GLY A 60 3.51 0.42 8.92
C GLY A 60 3.31 -0.45 10.15
N ALA A 61 2.06 -0.76 10.50
CA ALA A 61 1.76 -1.63 11.65
C ALA A 61 2.03 -3.13 11.40
N GLY A 62 2.51 -3.53 10.20
CA GLY A 62 2.99 -4.88 9.93
C GLY A 62 1.94 -5.85 9.37
N GLU A 63 0.75 -5.37 9.00
CA GLU A 63 -0.32 -6.23 8.47
C GLU A 63 0.16 -7.05 7.28
N ASN A 64 0.95 -6.45 6.39
CA ASN A 64 1.47 -7.12 5.21
C ASN A 64 2.50 -8.20 5.59
N SER A 65 3.48 -7.84 6.41
CA SER A 65 4.52 -8.76 6.89
C SER A 65 3.93 -9.98 7.57
N VAL A 66 2.94 -9.76 8.45
CA VAL A 66 2.26 -10.84 9.17
C VAL A 66 1.44 -11.72 8.23
N TYR A 67 0.73 -11.10 7.26
CA TYR A 67 -0.03 -11.86 6.27
C TYR A 67 0.88 -12.79 5.47
N PHE A 68 1.98 -12.28 4.93
CA PHE A 68 2.92 -13.06 4.14
C PHE A 68 3.68 -14.11 4.97
N ALA A 69 4.03 -13.81 6.21
CA ALA A 69 4.62 -14.78 7.13
C ALA A 69 3.67 -15.95 7.41
N LYS A 70 2.36 -15.69 7.61
CA LYS A 70 1.33 -16.73 7.71
C LYS A 70 1.21 -17.60 6.46
N GLN A 71 1.54 -17.05 5.28
CA GLN A 71 1.59 -17.79 4.02
C GLN A 71 2.94 -18.52 3.81
N GLY A 72 3.84 -18.48 4.78
CA GLY A 72 5.11 -19.20 4.80
C GLY A 72 6.30 -18.46 4.17
N ALA A 73 6.20 -17.16 3.90
CA ALA A 73 7.35 -16.35 3.53
C ALA A 73 8.22 -16.03 4.75
N ARG A 74 9.52 -15.80 4.53
CA ARG A 74 10.43 -15.21 5.52
C ARG A 74 10.41 -13.70 5.32
N CYS A 75 9.81 -12.95 6.25
CA CYS A 75 9.55 -11.53 6.09
C CYS A 75 10.57 -10.67 6.83
N VAL A 76 11.09 -9.66 6.14
CA VAL A 76 11.83 -8.54 6.72
C VAL A 76 10.94 -7.31 6.60
N ALA A 77 10.42 -6.83 7.72
CA ALA A 77 9.58 -5.65 7.82
C ALA A 77 10.46 -4.40 8.01
N THR A 78 10.30 -3.41 7.15
CA THR A 78 11.06 -2.16 7.26
C THR A 78 10.16 -0.94 7.24
N ASP A 79 10.44 0.02 8.11
CA ASP A 79 9.78 1.32 8.12
C ASP A 79 10.79 2.41 8.52
N TYR A 80 10.53 3.66 8.14
CA TYR A 80 11.35 4.78 8.58
C TYR A 80 11.07 5.19 10.03
N SER A 81 9.89 4.82 10.56
CA SER A 81 9.49 4.97 11.95
C SER A 81 9.89 3.74 12.79
N PRO A 82 10.79 3.88 13.78
CA PRO A 82 11.09 2.80 14.71
C PRO A 82 9.85 2.32 15.49
N GLY A 83 8.92 3.23 15.79
CA GLY A 83 7.67 2.90 16.45
C GLY A 83 6.79 1.97 15.63
N MET A 84 6.71 2.18 14.30
CA MET A 84 5.98 1.27 13.41
C MET A 84 6.63 -0.10 13.35
N VAL A 85 7.95 -0.18 13.29
CA VAL A 85 8.68 -1.46 13.33
C VAL A 85 8.37 -2.23 14.62
N GLU A 86 8.33 -1.55 15.76
CA GLU A 86 7.97 -2.18 17.06
C GLU A 86 6.53 -2.72 17.05
N ILE A 87 5.57 -1.95 16.53
CA ILE A 87 4.17 -2.40 16.37
C ILE A 87 4.09 -3.62 15.43
N ALA A 88 4.84 -3.62 14.33
CA ALA A 88 4.87 -4.76 13.40
C ALA A 88 5.36 -6.04 14.08
N LEU A 89 6.40 -5.95 14.93
CA LEU A 89 6.90 -7.08 15.72
C LEU A 89 5.87 -7.57 16.74
N GLN A 90 5.19 -6.65 17.44
CA GLN A 90 4.11 -6.98 18.37
C GLN A 90 2.95 -7.66 17.66
N LEU A 91 2.53 -7.16 16.48
CA LEU A 91 1.48 -7.78 15.67
C LEU A 91 1.87 -9.19 15.22
N ALA A 92 3.13 -9.40 14.83
CA ALA A 92 3.65 -10.71 14.46
C ALA A 92 3.58 -11.69 15.63
N ALA A 93 4.04 -11.28 16.81
CA ALA A 93 3.98 -12.07 18.04
C ALA A 93 2.52 -12.43 18.40
N ALA A 94 1.60 -11.46 18.37
CA ALA A 94 0.17 -11.66 18.63
C ALA A 94 -0.49 -12.65 17.64
N ASN A 95 0.07 -12.75 16.43
CA ASN A 95 -0.39 -13.67 15.39
C ASN A 95 0.36 -15.00 15.33
N GLY A 96 1.33 -15.24 16.22
CA GLY A 96 2.10 -16.50 16.30
C GLY A 96 3.03 -16.72 15.10
N VAL A 97 3.54 -15.66 14.49
CA VAL A 97 4.54 -15.70 13.41
C VAL A 97 5.78 -14.90 13.77
N GLU A 98 6.90 -15.23 13.14
CA GLU A 98 8.16 -14.52 13.29
C GLU A 98 8.43 -13.67 12.03
N ILE A 99 8.86 -12.44 12.25
CA ILE A 99 9.36 -11.53 11.23
C ILE A 99 10.62 -10.84 11.73
N GLU A 100 11.48 -10.40 10.83
CA GLU A 100 12.60 -9.52 11.17
C GLU A 100 12.17 -8.07 11.00
N GLY A 101 12.36 -7.22 12.02
CA GLY A 101 12.04 -5.79 11.96
C GLY A 101 13.30 -4.93 11.86
N ARG A 102 13.36 -3.97 10.93
CA ARG A 102 14.48 -3.00 10.82
C ARG A 102 13.97 -1.61 10.50
N THR A 103 14.53 -0.60 11.14
CA THR A 103 14.34 0.79 10.71
C THR A 103 15.17 1.04 9.45
N ALA A 104 14.54 1.50 8.36
CA ALA A 104 15.22 1.71 7.10
C ALA A 104 14.63 2.89 6.30
N ASN A 105 15.48 3.56 5.53
CA ASN A 105 15.06 4.55 4.55
C ASN A 105 14.86 3.87 3.19
N ALA A 106 13.65 3.92 2.63
CA ALA A 106 13.31 3.31 1.35
C ALA A 106 14.13 3.87 0.16
N MET A 107 14.73 5.06 0.31
CA MET A 107 15.59 5.67 -0.69
C MET A 107 17.08 5.28 -0.56
N ALA A 108 17.46 4.58 0.52
CA ALA A 108 18.85 4.15 0.75
C ALA A 108 18.82 2.92 1.66
N LEU A 109 18.51 1.75 1.09
CA LEU A 109 18.35 0.51 1.83
C LEU A 109 19.70 -0.08 2.21
N ASP A 110 19.90 -0.35 3.50
CA ASP A 110 21.09 -1.04 4.01
C ASP A 110 20.95 -2.57 3.86
N PHE A 111 20.79 -3.00 2.62
CA PHE A 111 20.79 -4.40 2.21
C PHE A 111 21.68 -4.59 0.99
N PRO A 112 22.38 -5.72 0.88
CA PRO A 112 23.17 -6.06 -0.31
C PRO A 112 22.29 -6.16 -1.56
N ASP A 113 22.90 -5.99 -2.71
CA ASP A 113 22.25 -6.26 -4.00
C ASP A 113 21.79 -7.72 -4.07
N ASN A 114 20.69 -7.97 -4.78
CA ASN A 114 20.21 -9.33 -5.05
C ASN A 114 19.92 -10.18 -3.79
N THR A 115 19.36 -9.55 -2.76
CA THR A 115 19.08 -10.20 -1.47
C THR A 115 17.70 -10.86 -1.45
N PHE A 116 16.66 -10.18 -1.93
CA PHE A 116 15.27 -10.58 -1.75
C PHE A 116 14.69 -11.29 -2.98
N ASP A 117 13.85 -12.28 -2.74
CA ASP A 117 13.06 -12.92 -3.79
C ASP A 117 11.85 -12.05 -4.17
N LEU A 118 11.32 -11.30 -3.18
CA LEU A 118 10.17 -10.42 -3.32
C LEU A 118 10.41 -9.13 -2.56
N VAL A 119 9.93 -8.01 -3.11
CA VAL A 119 9.75 -6.73 -2.39
C VAL A 119 8.27 -6.38 -2.50
N TYR A 120 7.64 -6.13 -1.36
CA TYR A 120 6.27 -5.62 -1.31
C TYR A 120 6.26 -4.22 -0.71
N ALA A 121 5.41 -3.35 -1.23
CA ALA A 121 5.15 -2.03 -0.64
C ALA A 121 3.69 -1.63 -0.85
N SER A 122 3.07 -1.07 0.15
CA SER A 122 1.70 -0.56 0.04
C SER A 122 1.58 0.83 0.62
N ASN A 123 0.97 1.75 -0.11
CA ASN A 123 0.78 3.13 0.35
C ASN A 123 2.09 3.80 0.81
N LEU A 124 3.19 3.55 0.12
CA LEU A 124 4.50 4.05 0.52
C LEU A 124 5.03 5.15 -0.41
N LEU A 125 4.96 4.91 -1.73
CA LEU A 125 5.70 5.74 -2.69
C LEU A 125 5.22 7.19 -2.73
N HIS A 126 3.96 7.44 -2.36
CA HIS A 126 3.42 8.79 -2.28
C HIS A 126 3.91 9.62 -1.07
N HIS A 127 4.56 8.98 -0.09
CA HIS A 127 5.27 9.64 1.01
C HIS A 127 6.73 9.96 0.68
N ILE A 128 7.24 9.45 -0.47
CA ILE A 128 8.62 9.59 -0.86
C ILE A 128 8.77 10.75 -1.86
N PRO A 129 9.61 11.75 -1.59
CA PRO A 129 9.77 12.93 -2.45
C PRO A 129 10.16 12.60 -3.90
N ASP A 130 11.01 11.59 -4.11
CA ASP A 130 11.29 11.02 -5.44
C ASP A 130 11.09 9.49 -5.42
N PRO A 131 9.91 9.00 -5.83
CA PRO A 131 9.59 7.58 -5.83
C PRO A 131 10.51 6.76 -6.76
N LYS A 132 11.18 7.40 -7.73
CA LYS A 132 12.11 6.72 -8.63
C LYS A 132 13.35 6.22 -7.89
N ILE A 133 13.77 6.89 -6.82
CA ILE A 133 14.91 6.45 -5.99
C ILE A 133 14.52 5.16 -5.27
N ALA A 134 13.36 5.13 -4.63
CA ALA A 134 12.87 3.91 -3.97
C ALA A 134 12.67 2.75 -4.96
N LEU A 135 12.13 3.01 -6.16
CA LEU A 135 12.00 1.99 -7.21
C LEU A 135 13.35 1.42 -7.66
N LYS A 136 14.41 2.25 -7.73
CA LYS A 136 15.78 1.78 -8.00
C LYS A 136 16.30 0.89 -6.87
N GLU A 137 16.06 1.27 -5.61
CA GLU A 137 16.46 0.47 -4.46
C GLU A 137 15.72 -0.87 -4.43
N MET A 138 14.39 -0.86 -4.66
CA MET A 138 13.61 -2.09 -4.81
C MET A 138 14.20 -3.01 -5.88
N HIS A 139 14.55 -2.45 -7.06
CA HIS A 139 15.19 -3.20 -8.13
C HIS A 139 16.58 -3.72 -7.71
N ARG A 140 17.39 -2.89 -7.05
CA ARG A 140 18.76 -3.25 -6.64
C ARG A 140 18.77 -4.45 -5.69
N VAL A 141 17.92 -4.40 -4.65
CA VAL A 141 17.89 -5.44 -3.61
C VAL A 141 17.20 -6.73 -4.05
N LEU A 142 16.41 -6.71 -5.13
CA LEU A 142 15.80 -7.91 -5.70
C LEU A 142 16.84 -8.79 -6.37
N LYS A 143 16.70 -10.10 -6.21
CA LYS A 143 17.44 -11.12 -6.99
C LYS A 143 17.02 -11.06 -8.47
N PRO A 144 17.88 -11.51 -9.40
CA PRO A 144 17.46 -11.76 -10.78
C PRO A 144 16.21 -12.65 -10.82
N GLY A 145 15.17 -12.22 -11.56
CA GLY A 145 13.88 -12.92 -11.61
C GLY A 145 12.97 -12.68 -10.40
N GLY A 146 13.42 -11.95 -9.37
CA GLY A 146 12.60 -11.50 -8.25
C GLY A 146 11.55 -10.46 -8.65
N LYS A 147 10.52 -10.27 -7.84
CA LYS A 147 9.41 -9.37 -8.15
C LYS A 147 9.26 -8.25 -7.14
N ALA A 148 9.08 -7.03 -7.64
CA ALA A 148 8.54 -5.90 -6.88
C ALA A 148 7.02 -5.89 -7.05
N CYS A 149 6.29 -5.89 -5.94
CA CYS A 149 4.84 -5.90 -5.88
C CYS A 149 4.41 -4.71 -5.02
N PHE A 150 3.68 -3.76 -5.57
CA PHE A 150 3.29 -2.57 -4.81
C PHE A 150 2.01 -1.94 -5.32
N TRP A 151 1.37 -1.15 -4.48
CA TRP A 151 0.25 -0.32 -4.87
C TRP A 151 0.27 1.02 -4.15
N ASP A 152 -0.21 2.06 -4.84
CA ASP A 152 -0.16 3.44 -4.36
C ASP A 152 -1.30 4.29 -4.96
N PRO A 153 -1.70 5.38 -4.30
CA PRO A 153 -2.72 6.28 -4.82
C PRO A 153 -2.22 7.11 -6.00
N LEU A 154 -3.15 7.36 -6.94
CA LEU A 154 -2.97 8.23 -8.09
C LEU A 154 -3.50 9.65 -7.83
N LYS A 155 -2.93 10.64 -8.53
CA LYS A 155 -3.18 12.08 -8.29
C LYS A 155 -4.39 12.66 -9.01
N HIS A 156 -4.92 12.02 -10.05
CA HIS A 156 -5.85 12.69 -10.96
C HIS A 156 -7.35 12.51 -10.63
N ASN A 157 -7.70 11.64 -9.68
CA ASN A 157 -9.11 11.44 -9.34
C ASN A 157 -9.68 12.63 -8.54
N PRO A 158 -10.76 13.30 -9.02
CA PRO A 158 -11.30 14.47 -8.35
C PRO A 158 -11.97 14.14 -7.01
N VAL A 159 -12.63 12.99 -6.90
CA VAL A 159 -13.32 12.58 -5.66
C VAL A 159 -12.32 12.38 -4.53
N ILE A 160 -11.25 11.65 -4.80
CA ILE A 160 -10.23 11.40 -3.79
C ILE A 160 -9.44 12.68 -3.43
N ASN A 161 -9.26 13.60 -4.38
CA ASN A 161 -8.60 14.87 -4.12
C ASN A 161 -9.46 15.80 -3.24
N VAL A 162 -10.79 15.75 -3.38
CA VAL A 162 -11.71 16.43 -2.44
C VAL A 162 -11.61 15.77 -1.06
N TYR A 163 -11.71 14.44 -0.98
CA TYR A 163 -11.56 13.71 0.28
C TYR A 163 -10.23 14.04 0.99
N ARG A 164 -9.11 14.06 0.27
CA ARG A 164 -7.80 14.42 0.84
C ARG A 164 -7.80 15.80 1.51
N ARG A 165 -8.42 16.81 0.87
CA ARG A 165 -8.52 18.15 1.45
C ARG A 165 -9.40 18.20 2.69
N MET A 166 -10.44 17.37 2.74
CA MET A 166 -11.36 17.28 3.88
C MET A 166 -10.76 16.53 5.06
N ALA A 167 -9.93 15.51 4.80
CA ALA A 167 -9.30 14.64 5.79
C ALA A 167 -7.91 15.16 6.22
N SER A 168 -7.75 16.48 6.37
CA SER A 168 -6.46 17.14 6.63
C SER A 168 -5.85 16.81 8.00
N GLU A 169 -6.68 16.49 9.01
CA GLU A 169 -6.18 16.20 10.36
C GLU A 169 -5.57 14.79 10.52
N VAL A 170 -5.82 13.91 9.54
CA VAL A 170 -5.37 12.51 9.58
C VAL A 170 -4.34 12.19 8.50
N ARG A 171 -3.71 13.20 7.91
CA ARG A 171 -2.76 13.11 6.80
C ARG A 171 -1.61 14.09 6.99
N THR A 172 -0.47 13.82 6.35
CA THR A 172 0.60 14.82 6.21
C THR A 172 0.40 15.64 4.95
N ASP A 173 0.83 16.91 4.98
CA ASP A 173 0.73 17.82 3.83
C ASP A 173 1.72 17.46 2.72
N ASP A 174 2.70 16.63 3.02
CA ASP A 174 3.81 16.26 2.13
C ASP A 174 3.47 15.08 1.19
N GLU A 175 2.29 14.48 1.31
CA GLU A 175 1.87 13.36 0.45
C GLU A 175 1.77 13.77 -1.03
N MET A 176 2.49 13.04 -1.89
CA MET A 176 2.52 13.27 -3.34
C MET A 176 2.03 12.04 -4.11
N PRO A 177 0.70 11.90 -4.34
CA PRO A 177 0.17 10.78 -5.10
C PRO A 177 0.80 10.64 -6.48
N LEU A 178 0.96 9.40 -6.94
CA LEU A 178 1.70 9.08 -8.16
C LEU A 178 0.99 9.59 -9.43
N ASP A 179 1.77 10.00 -10.41
CA ASP A 179 1.29 10.11 -11.79
C ASP A 179 1.29 8.73 -12.44
N ILE A 180 0.24 8.39 -13.21
CA ILE A 180 0.18 7.10 -13.91
C ILE A 180 1.35 6.92 -14.88
N ASN A 181 1.97 7.99 -15.35
CA ASN A 181 3.16 7.94 -16.20
C ASN A 181 4.38 7.32 -15.51
N ILE A 182 4.35 7.11 -14.18
CA ILE A 182 5.39 6.35 -13.45
C ILE A 182 5.56 4.95 -14.03
N VAL A 183 4.51 4.38 -14.63
CA VAL A 183 4.54 3.07 -15.30
C VAL A 183 5.61 3.01 -16.39
N ASN A 184 5.79 4.08 -17.17
CA ASN A 184 6.82 4.13 -18.22
C ASN A 184 8.23 3.99 -17.61
N TYR A 185 8.46 4.64 -16.46
CA TYR A 185 9.74 4.51 -15.75
C TYR A 185 9.93 3.09 -15.19
N ILE A 186 8.89 2.50 -14.60
CA ILE A 186 8.94 1.12 -14.09
C ILE A 186 9.26 0.16 -15.23
N GLN A 187 8.61 0.30 -16.38
CA GLN A 187 8.87 -0.52 -17.58
C GLN A 187 10.28 -0.34 -18.17
N SER A 188 10.92 0.80 -17.93
CA SER A 188 12.32 1.01 -18.33
C SER A 188 13.32 0.40 -17.35
N LEU A 189 12.91 0.15 -16.11
CA LEU A 189 13.76 -0.36 -15.04
C LEU A 189 13.65 -1.90 -14.89
N PHE A 190 12.46 -2.45 -15.06
CA PHE A 190 12.15 -3.87 -14.87
C PHE A 190 11.94 -4.59 -16.21
N SER A 191 12.31 -5.87 -16.26
CA SER A 191 12.21 -6.68 -17.49
C SER A 191 10.77 -6.97 -17.92
N GLU A 192 9.88 -7.19 -16.95
CA GLU A 192 8.47 -7.44 -17.16
C GLU A 192 7.66 -6.58 -16.17
N THR A 193 6.59 -5.94 -16.64
CA THR A 193 5.72 -5.13 -15.77
C THR A 193 4.26 -5.40 -16.10
N SER A 194 3.50 -5.80 -15.08
CA SER A 194 2.05 -5.91 -15.11
C SER A 194 1.45 -4.88 -14.14
N TYR A 195 0.40 -4.17 -14.55
CA TYR A 195 -0.29 -3.24 -13.67
C TYR A 195 -1.78 -3.15 -13.97
N ASP A 196 -2.56 -2.80 -12.98
CA ASP A 196 -3.95 -2.39 -13.16
C ASP A 196 -4.30 -1.23 -12.21
N THR A 197 -5.43 -0.59 -12.46
CA THR A 197 -5.92 0.55 -11.69
C THR A 197 -7.28 0.25 -11.09
N PHE A 198 -7.55 0.81 -9.91
CA PHE A 198 -8.72 0.47 -9.11
C PHE A 198 -9.41 1.71 -8.55
N TRP A 199 -10.70 1.57 -8.23
CA TRP A 199 -11.50 2.61 -7.62
C TRP A 199 -11.75 3.81 -8.54
N ILE A 200 -12.61 3.61 -9.55
CA ILE A 200 -13.16 4.66 -10.41
C ILE A 200 -14.60 4.96 -9.96
N ALA A 201 -15.57 4.14 -10.36
CA ALA A 201 -16.96 4.27 -9.93
C ALA A 201 -17.16 3.72 -8.50
N THR A 202 -16.36 2.76 -8.07
CA THR A 202 -16.35 2.25 -6.69
C THR A 202 -16.10 3.34 -5.65
N LEU A 203 -15.46 4.47 -6.01
CA LEU A 203 -15.36 5.66 -5.16
C LEU A 203 -16.71 6.30 -4.81
N TRP A 204 -17.81 5.87 -5.43
CA TRP A 204 -19.16 6.20 -4.96
C TRP A 204 -19.36 5.86 -3.47
N ILE A 205 -18.65 4.85 -2.95
CA ILE A 205 -18.68 4.49 -1.53
C ILE A 205 -18.21 5.65 -0.63
N PHE A 206 -17.17 6.39 -1.05
CA PHE A 206 -16.69 7.58 -0.33
C PHE A 206 -17.76 8.70 -0.32
N LEU A 207 -18.40 8.92 -1.47
CA LEU A 207 -19.49 9.88 -1.57
C LEU A 207 -20.68 9.47 -0.71
N ARG A 208 -21.01 8.19 -0.65
CA ARG A 208 -22.05 7.65 0.22
C ARG A 208 -21.71 7.88 1.69
N PHE A 209 -20.51 7.60 2.15
CA PHE A 209 -20.09 7.86 3.53
C PHE A 209 -20.27 9.33 3.88
N TYR A 210 -19.84 10.23 3.00
CA TYR A 210 -19.94 11.66 3.23
C TYR A 210 -21.36 12.21 3.11
N LEU A 211 -22.03 11.96 1.98
CA LEU A 211 -23.31 12.62 1.65
C LEU A 211 -24.51 11.97 2.35
N ILE A 212 -24.50 10.65 2.51
CA ILE A 212 -25.65 9.88 3.02
C ILE A 212 -25.46 9.53 4.49
N GLU A 213 -24.31 8.93 4.83
CA GLU A 213 -24.03 8.44 6.18
C GLU A 213 -23.45 9.54 7.11
N LYS A 214 -23.08 10.71 6.56
CA LYS A 214 -22.57 11.87 7.30
C LYS A 214 -21.33 11.55 8.13
N VAL A 215 -20.49 10.63 7.67
CA VAL A 215 -19.25 10.28 8.34
C VAL A 215 -18.22 11.41 8.17
N ASP A 216 -17.65 11.87 9.29
CA ASP A 216 -16.61 12.89 9.29
C ASP A 216 -15.25 12.23 8.88
N PRO A 217 -14.61 12.68 7.77
CA PRO A 217 -13.36 12.07 7.29
C PRO A 217 -12.16 12.30 8.23
N ASN A 218 -12.21 13.27 9.14
CA ASN A 218 -11.17 13.50 10.14
C ASN A 218 -11.31 12.56 11.36
N LYS A 219 -12.51 12.07 11.63
CA LYS A 219 -12.78 11.12 12.71
C LYS A 219 -12.63 9.67 12.29
N GLU A 220 -12.99 9.36 11.05
CA GLU A 220 -13.01 8.00 10.53
C GLU A 220 -12.36 7.93 9.14
N ARG A 221 -11.26 7.20 9.03
CA ARG A 221 -10.58 7.02 7.74
C ARG A 221 -11.41 6.11 6.84
N TYR A 222 -11.93 6.61 5.73
CA TYR A 222 -12.84 5.88 4.83
C TYR A 222 -12.25 4.59 4.27
N TRP A 223 -10.95 4.58 3.99
CA TRP A 223 -10.30 3.37 3.50
C TRP A 223 -10.26 2.25 4.56
N LYS A 224 -10.09 2.56 5.87
CA LYS A 224 -10.22 1.59 6.96
C LYS A 224 -11.66 1.12 7.10
N LYS A 225 -12.61 2.05 7.07
CA LYS A 225 -14.04 1.77 7.16
C LYS A 225 -14.50 0.81 6.06
N ILE A 226 -14.01 0.96 4.83
CA ILE A 226 -14.33 0.07 3.70
C ILE A 226 -13.90 -1.37 3.98
N ILE A 227 -12.74 -1.56 4.60
CA ILE A 227 -12.23 -2.90 4.96
C ILE A 227 -13.05 -3.49 6.11
N ILE A 228 -13.28 -2.72 7.16
CA ILE A 228 -14.04 -3.17 8.35
C ILE A 228 -15.49 -3.54 7.98
N GLU A 229 -16.13 -2.75 7.13
CA GLU A 229 -17.53 -2.92 6.74
C GLU A 229 -17.69 -3.67 5.41
N GLN A 230 -16.68 -4.43 4.99
CA GLN A 230 -16.67 -5.11 3.69
C GLN A 230 -17.91 -5.96 3.41
N GLU A 231 -18.43 -6.69 4.42
CA GLU A 231 -19.60 -7.53 4.27
C GLU A 231 -20.87 -6.72 3.93
N ARG A 232 -21.05 -5.59 4.61
CA ARG A 232 -22.16 -4.66 4.35
C ARG A 232 -22.05 -4.00 2.97
N LEU A 233 -20.83 -3.69 2.56
CA LEU A 233 -20.55 -2.98 1.31
C LEU A 233 -20.47 -3.91 0.10
N ALA A 234 -20.20 -5.19 0.28
CA ALA A 234 -19.94 -6.15 -0.79
C ALA A 234 -20.98 -6.15 -1.93
N PRO A 235 -22.31 -6.15 -1.67
CA PRO A 235 -23.29 -6.19 -2.76
C PRO A 235 -23.22 -4.95 -3.67
N MET A 236 -22.95 -3.78 -3.09
CA MET A 236 -22.79 -2.53 -3.84
C MET A 236 -21.41 -2.49 -4.51
N TYR A 237 -20.35 -2.82 -3.76
CA TYR A 237 -18.97 -2.80 -4.24
C TYR A 237 -18.81 -3.69 -5.49
N LEU A 238 -19.25 -4.93 -5.44
CA LEU A 238 -19.11 -5.89 -6.55
C LEU A 238 -19.84 -5.44 -7.84
N ARG A 239 -20.97 -4.72 -7.70
CA ARG A 239 -21.65 -4.13 -8.86
C ARG A 239 -20.84 -2.98 -9.46
N LEU A 240 -20.34 -2.09 -8.63
CA LEU A 240 -19.51 -0.95 -9.05
C LEU A 240 -18.16 -1.42 -9.62
N GLU A 241 -17.54 -2.46 -9.05
CA GLU A 241 -16.29 -3.05 -9.56
C GLU A 241 -16.45 -3.60 -10.98
N LYS A 242 -17.59 -4.25 -11.28
CA LYS A 242 -17.92 -4.67 -12.66
C LYS A 242 -18.01 -3.47 -13.60
N PHE A 243 -18.58 -2.36 -13.14
CA PHE A 243 -18.65 -1.14 -13.91
C PHE A 243 -17.28 -0.50 -14.10
N ASP A 244 -16.42 -0.51 -13.07
CA ASP A 244 -15.02 -0.11 -13.19
C ASP A 244 -14.28 -0.92 -14.28
N GLY A 245 -14.56 -2.23 -14.36
CA GLY A 245 -14.02 -3.09 -15.41
C GLY A 245 -14.40 -2.66 -16.84
N ILE A 246 -15.57 -2.02 -17.02
CA ILE A 246 -15.98 -1.44 -18.29
C ILE A 246 -15.27 -0.09 -18.51
N LEU A 247 -15.29 0.78 -17.51
CA LEU A 247 -14.66 2.11 -17.58
C LEU A 247 -13.17 2.04 -17.92
N LYS A 248 -12.44 1.10 -17.33
CA LYS A 248 -11.00 0.91 -17.58
C LYS A 248 -10.65 0.57 -19.04
N LYS A 249 -11.63 0.13 -19.86
CA LYS A 249 -11.43 -0.10 -21.29
C LYS A 249 -11.48 1.19 -22.11
N MET A 250 -12.02 2.27 -21.55
CA MET A 250 -12.09 3.57 -22.22
C MET A 250 -10.73 4.29 -22.13
N PRO A 251 -10.30 4.95 -23.20
CA PRO A 251 -9.10 5.79 -23.18
C PRO A 251 -9.16 6.77 -22.00
N LEU A 252 -8.02 7.00 -21.37
CA LEU A 252 -7.82 7.94 -20.27
C LEU A 252 -8.52 7.60 -18.93
N MET A 253 -9.52 6.71 -18.89
CA MET A 253 -10.25 6.42 -17.65
C MET A 253 -9.37 5.84 -16.54
N LYS A 254 -8.33 5.08 -16.88
CA LYS A 254 -7.35 4.58 -15.91
C LYS A 254 -6.65 5.70 -15.10
N ARG A 255 -6.53 6.91 -15.66
CA ARG A 255 -5.95 8.06 -14.96
C ARG A 255 -6.83 8.57 -13.81
N PHE A 256 -8.14 8.29 -13.88
CA PHE A 256 -9.10 8.71 -12.87
C PHE A 256 -9.38 7.62 -11.82
N ALA A 257 -8.61 6.54 -11.83
CA ALA A 257 -8.62 5.60 -10.72
C ALA A 257 -8.02 6.23 -9.46
N TRP A 258 -8.39 5.72 -8.29
CA TRP A 258 -7.74 6.12 -7.05
C TRP A 258 -6.38 5.46 -6.90
N ASN A 259 -6.29 4.16 -7.10
CA ASN A 259 -5.06 3.40 -6.87
C ASN A 259 -4.55 2.72 -8.15
N ILE A 260 -3.24 2.52 -8.17
CA ILE A 260 -2.55 1.66 -9.11
C ILE A 260 -1.86 0.52 -8.35
N ALA A 261 -1.99 -0.72 -8.83
CA ALA A 261 -1.18 -1.83 -8.36
C ALA A 261 -0.27 -2.32 -9.48
N VAL A 262 0.96 -2.66 -9.12
CA VAL A 262 2.04 -3.04 -10.03
C VAL A 262 2.72 -4.30 -9.53
N VAL A 263 3.02 -5.20 -10.46
CA VAL A 263 3.94 -6.33 -10.27
C VAL A 263 4.99 -6.24 -11.37
N ALA A 264 6.24 -6.03 -10.97
CA ALA A 264 7.36 -5.83 -11.86
C ALA A 264 8.50 -6.82 -11.54
N LYS A 265 9.06 -7.49 -12.56
CA LYS A 265 10.09 -8.51 -12.42
C LYS A 265 11.45 -7.94 -12.82
N LYS A 266 12.46 -8.18 -11.99
CA LYS A 266 13.86 -7.86 -12.29
C LYS A 266 14.45 -8.75 -13.36
#